data_f4dddbf4b74775422a5e3fed39f7b65d
#
_entry.id   f4dddbf4b74775422a5e3fed39f7b65d
#
_cell.length_a   1.000
_cell.length_b   1.000
_cell.length_c   1.000
_cell.angle_alpha   90.00
_cell.angle_beta   90.00
_cell.angle_gamma   90.00
#
_symmetry.space_group_name_H-M   'P 1'
#
loop_
_entity.id
_entity.type
_entity.pdbx_description
1 polymer ?
#
loop_
_entity_poly.entity_id
_entity_poly.type
_entity_poly.pdbx_seq_one_letter_code
_entity_poly.pdbx_strand_id
1 'polypeptide(L)'
;MEEAGAEALGILLVILVAAFLAPLVSDQLARWVLIPATVLEIVFGIVLGPAVLGVVHEHEAVGMLADLGLALLMFMAGYEIDFARIAGRPLRRALLAWIVSVAVGLLLAGAAFGASQTALIVGLALTTTALGTVLPILRDAGALQGPFGTRFLASGTVGEFGPIVLIALLLSGYRPLEGTLLLLGFFALAGLAAWRATRPPSERLGRLLRATLGSSAQLAVRLCMLLTVLLVWVAASMRLDALLGAFAAGVIVRLMLTTNHPEEAEEVESKMDALGFGFLIPLFFVMTGVRFDLRALLSDPVALLLVPVFLAAFLVVRGGPDYLLSKGDLPGGQRAPLALMSATALPLVVVLTAIGQETGALDGALSASLVGAAMLSVLVLPQVGGVLLRRAARAENGTAPSPGD
;
A
#
# COMPACT_ATOMS: atom_id res chain seq x y z
N MET A 1 -8.58 35.15 7.00
CA MET A 1 -8.50 33.90 7.81
C MET A 1 -9.85 33.18 7.87
N GLU A 2 -10.98 33.87 8.11
CA GLU A 2 -12.31 33.22 8.14
C GLU A 2 -12.74 32.69 6.78
N GLU A 3 -12.54 33.42 5.69
CA GLU A 3 -12.89 32.95 4.32
C GLU A 3 -12.07 31.75 3.89
N ALA A 4 -10.74 31.74 4.09
CA ALA A 4 -9.89 30.61 3.78
C ALA A 4 -10.23 29.35 4.63
N GLY A 5 -10.66 29.56 5.88
CA GLY A 5 -11.13 28.47 6.72
C GLY A 5 -12.48 27.89 6.25
N ALA A 6 -13.40 28.74 5.82
CA ALA A 6 -14.69 28.31 5.28
C ALA A 6 -14.53 27.55 3.93
N GLU A 7 -13.63 27.99 3.08
CA GLU A 7 -13.27 27.33 1.81
C GLU A 7 -12.69 25.92 2.08
N ALA A 8 -11.71 25.81 2.98
CA ALA A 8 -11.14 24.51 3.35
C ALA A 8 -12.19 23.54 3.88
N LEU A 9 -13.10 24.02 4.74
CA LEU A 9 -14.20 23.20 5.26
C LEU A 9 -15.20 22.79 4.16
N GLY A 10 -15.47 23.67 3.19
CA GLY A 10 -16.29 23.35 2.02
C GLY A 10 -15.69 22.24 1.17
N ILE A 11 -14.40 22.36 0.85
CA ILE A 11 -13.66 21.33 0.12
C ILE A 11 -13.66 20.00 0.90
N LEU A 12 -13.36 20.05 2.19
CA LEU A 12 -13.35 18.87 3.05
C LEU A 12 -14.72 18.20 3.10
N LEU A 13 -15.81 18.98 3.19
CA LEU A 13 -17.17 18.45 3.16
C LEU A 13 -17.46 17.68 1.88
N VAL A 14 -17.10 18.23 0.72
CA VAL A 14 -17.32 17.57 -0.58
C VAL A 14 -16.52 16.27 -0.67
N ILE A 15 -15.26 16.28 -0.20
CA ILE A 15 -14.41 15.08 -0.16
C ILE A 15 -15.03 14.02 0.77
N LEU A 16 -15.51 14.40 1.95
CA LEU A 16 -16.14 13.47 2.88
C LEU A 16 -17.46 12.88 2.32
N VAL A 17 -18.23 13.66 1.57
CA VAL A 17 -19.42 13.14 0.86
C VAL A 17 -18.99 12.10 -0.18
N ALA A 18 -17.94 12.36 -0.96
CA ALA A 18 -17.40 11.39 -1.90
C ALA A 18 -16.91 10.12 -1.21
N ALA A 19 -16.15 10.26 -0.14
CA ALA A 19 -15.66 9.15 0.68
C ALA A 19 -16.80 8.33 1.31
N PHE A 20 -17.88 8.98 1.75
CA PHE A 20 -19.07 8.31 2.25
C PHE A 20 -19.84 7.56 1.15
N LEU A 21 -19.93 8.13 -0.04
CA LEU A 21 -20.66 7.51 -1.16
C LEU A 21 -19.89 6.33 -1.77
N ALA A 22 -18.56 6.33 -1.73
CA ALA A 22 -17.74 5.30 -2.37
C ALA A 22 -18.05 3.88 -1.90
N PRO A 23 -18.10 3.55 -0.59
CA PRO A 23 -18.45 2.21 -0.13
C PRO A 23 -19.93 1.86 -0.43
N LEU A 24 -20.85 2.82 -0.42
CA LEU A 24 -22.26 2.57 -0.77
C LEU A 24 -22.40 2.19 -2.24
N VAL A 25 -21.72 2.91 -3.13
CA VAL A 25 -21.70 2.58 -4.57
C VAL A 25 -20.98 1.27 -4.82
N SER A 26 -19.87 1.02 -4.11
CA SER A 26 -19.16 -0.26 -4.16
C SER A 26 -20.06 -1.44 -3.83
N ASP A 27 -20.83 -1.36 -2.74
CA ASP A 27 -21.77 -2.39 -2.30
C ASP A 27 -22.91 -2.61 -3.33
N GLN A 28 -23.47 -1.53 -3.87
CA GLN A 28 -24.49 -1.62 -4.92
C GLN A 28 -23.98 -2.27 -6.20
N LEU A 29 -22.75 -1.93 -6.60
CA LEU A 29 -22.10 -2.50 -7.79
C LEU A 29 -21.58 -3.92 -7.57
N ALA A 30 -21.38 -4.34 -6.32
CA ALA A 30 -20.83 -5.66 -5.97
C ALA A 30 -21.62 -6.84 -6.55
N ARG A 31 -22.89 -6.64 -6.88
CA ARG A 31 -23.75 -7.63 -7.59
C ARG A 31 -23.27 -7.90 -9.01
N TRP A 32 -22.58 -6.95 -9.63
CA TRP A 32 -22.14 -7.02 -11.03
C TRP A 32 -20.62 -7.11 -11.13
N VAL A 33 -19.92 -6.23 -10.43
CA VAL A 33 -18.46 -6.15 -10.43
C VAL A 33 -18.02 -5.71 -9.05
N LEU A 34 -17.09 -6.43 -8.44
CA LEU A 34 -16.46 -6.05 -7.19
C LEU A 34 -15.48 -4.89 -7.44
N ILE A 35 -15.91 -3.67 -7.18
CA ILE A 35 -15.06 -2.47 -7.27
C ILE A 35 -14.68 -2.08 -5.85
N PRO A 36 -13.39 -2.11 -5.47
CA PRO A 36 -12.96 -1.64 -4.16
C PRO A 36 -13.33 -0.16 -3.95
N ALA A 37 -13.75 0.19 -2.72
CA ALA A 37 -14.12 1.57 -2.38
C ALA A 37 -13.00 2.56 -2.69
N THR A 38 -11.73 2.17 -2.48
CA THR A 38 -10.55 2.97 -2.78
C THR A 38 -10.44 3.40 -4.25
N VAL A 39 -10.85 2.54 -5.19
CA VAL A 39 -10.91 2.90 -6.62
C VAL A 39 -12.01 3.92 -6.87
N LEU A 40 -13.18 3.77 -6.24
CA LEU A 40 -14.27 4.73 -6.37
C LEU A 40 -13.93 6.07 -5.72
N GLU A 41 -13.22 6.08 -4.61
CA GLU A 41 -12.70 7.29 -3.98
C GLU A 41 -11.81 8.09 -4.95
N ILE A 42 -10.89 7.42 -5.64
CA ILE A 42 -10.05 8.06 -6.67
C ILE A 42 -10.92 8.55 -7.85
N VAL A 43 -11.84 7.71 -8.34
CA VAL A 43 -12.74 8.10 -9.45
C VAL A 43 -13.59 9.32 -9.08
N PHE A 44 -14.14 9.35 -7.86
CA PHE A 44 -14.88 10.53 -7.38
C PHE A 44 -13.97 11.75 -7.27
N GLY A 45 -12.73 11.59 -6.82
CA GLY A 45 -11.72 12.64 -6.82
C GLY A 45 -11.45 13.18 -8.23
N ILE A 46 -11.31 12.32 -9.24
CA ILE A 46 -11.15 12.73 -10.65
C ILE A 46 -12.37 13.52 -11.13
N VAL A 47 -13.58 13.05 -10.81
CA VAL A 47 -14.83 13.73 -11.22
C VAL A 47 -14.98 15.08 -10.55
N LEU A 48 -14.70 15.18 -9.25
CA LEU A 48 -14.82 16.42 -8.47
C LEU A 48 -13.67 17.39 -8.73
N GLY A 49 -12.54 16.88 -9.17
CA GLY A 49 -11.31 17.63 -9.43
C GLY A 49 -11.37 18.55 -10.67
N PRO A 50 -10.27 19.28 -10.92
CA PRO A 50 -10.20 20.30 -11.96
C PRO A 50 -10.32 19.74 -13.39
N ALA A 51 -10.14 18.44 -13.56
CA ALA A 51 -10.23 17.80 -14.88
C ALA A 51 -11.68 17.71 -15.41
N VAL A 52 -12.69 17.58 -14.52
CA VAL A 52 -14.11 17.36 -14.88
C VAL A 52 -14.99 18.46 -14.34
N LEU A 53 -15.34 18.44 -13.03
CA LEU A 53 -16.27 19.40 -12.44
C LEU A 53 -15.60 20.67 -11.88
N GLY A 54 -14.34 20.57 -11.46
CA GLY A 54 -13.60 21.70 -10.88
C GLY A 54 -14.16 22.21 -9.54
N VAL A 55 -14.91 21.37 -8.82
CA VAL A 55 -15.50 21.72 -7.52
C VAL A 55 -14.47 21.63 -6.39
N VAL A 56 -13.55 20.67 -6.49
CA VAL A 56 -12.46 20.44 -5.54
C VAL A 56 -11.13 20.81 -6.21
N HIS A 57 -10.35 21.63 -5.54
CA HIS A 57 -8.99 22.01 -5.93
C HIS A 57 -8.03 21.82 -4.75
N GLU A 58 -6.73 21.88 -5.03
CA GLU A 58 -5.73 21.75 -3.97
C GLU A 58 -5.85 22.89 -2.96
N HIS A 59 -5.93 22.50 -1.69
CA HIS A 59 -5.89 23.41 -0.55
C HIS A 59 -4.93 22.84 0.51
N GLU A 60 -4.01 23.67 1.00
CA GLU A 60 -2.91 23.26 1.89
C GLU A 60 -3.40 22.43 3.09
N ALA A 61 -4.44 22.91 3.80
CA ALA A 61 -4.96 22.23 4.99
C ALA A 61 -5.56 20.83 4.65
N VAL A 62 -6.22 20.69 3.52
CA VAL A 62 -6.80 19.41 3.06
C VAL A 62 -5.70 18.48 2.57
N GLY A 63 -4.68 19.03 1.89
CA GLY A 63 -3.47 18.33 1.48
C GLY A 63 -2.75 17.71 2.68
N MET A 64 -2.54 18.45 3.76
CA MET A 64 -1.93 17.93 5.00
C MET A 64 -2.72 16.76 5.60
N LEU A 65 -4.05 16.81 5.57
CA LEU A 65 -4.87 15.69 6.05
C LEU A 65 -4.75 14.47 5.14
N ALA A 66 -4.69 14.67 3.83
CA ALA A 66 -4.47 13.60 2.86
C ALA A 66 -3.08 12.95 3.05
N ASP A 67 -2.04 13.74 3.29
CA ASP A 67 -0.68 13.25 3.54
C ASP A 67 -0.61 12.48 4.87
N LEU A 68 -1.35 12.92 5.90
CA LEU A 68 -1.51 12.16 7.13
C LEU A 68 -2.27 10.85 6.89
N GLY A 69 -3.25 10.84 5.97
CA GLY A 69 -3.94 9.64 5.51
C GLY A 69 -3.00 8.64 4.87
N LEU A 70 -2.09 9.12 4.00
CA LEU A 70 -1.04 8.29 3.40
C LEU A 70 -0.07 7.74 4.45
N ALA A 71 0.36 8.57 5.41
CA ALA A 71 1.21 8.11 6.50
C ALA A 71 0.51 7.02 7.33
N LEU A 72 -0.79 7.18 7.61
CA LEU A 72 -1.55 6.17 8.35
C LEU A 72 -1.75 4.89 7.52
N LEU A 73 -1.95 4.99 6.22
CA LEU A 73 -1.98 3.82 5.32
C LEU A 73 -0.66 3.04 5.39
N MET A 74 0.49 3.73 5.37
CA MET A 74 1.80 3.09 5.51
C MET A 74 2.03 2.52 6.91
N PHE A 75 1.53 3.19 7.96
CA PHE A 75 1.52 2.63 9.31
C PHE A 75 0.73 1.31 9.35
N MET A 76 -0.47 1.27 8.78
CA MET A 76 -1.30 0.07 8.73
C MET A 76 -0.60 -1.05 7.95
N ALA A 77 0.02 -0.74 6.81
CA ALA A 77 0.82 -1.70 6.06
C ALA A 77 1.96 -2.30 6.88
N GLY A 78 2.66 -1.47 7.67
CA GLY A 78 3.70 -1.94 8.61
C GLY A 78 3.12 -2.78 9.76
N TYR A 79 1.96 -2.40 10.28
CA TYR A 79 1.28 -3.09 11.37
C TYR A 79 0.75 -4.48 10.96
N GLU A 80 0.30 -4.64 9.72
CA GLU A 80 -0.22 -5.93 9.21
C GLU A 80 0.85 -7.02 9.08
N ILE A 81 2.15 -6.68 9.16
CA ILE A 81 3.22 -7.67 8.97
C ILE A 81 3.31 -8.62 10.15
N ASP A 82 3.05 -9.88 9.89
CA ASP A 82 3.34 -10.98 10.81
C ASP A 82 4.66 -11.67 10.43
N PHE A 83 5.75 -11.14 10.98
CA PHE A 83 7.10 -11.67 10.72
C PHE A 83 7.24 -13.14 11.13
N ALA A 84 6.58 -13.58 12.19
CA ALA A 84 6.66 -14.98 12.65
C ALA A 84 6.07 -15.93 11.60
N ARG A 85 4.99 -15.51 10.95
CA ARG A 85 4.29 -16.30 9.95
C ARG A 85 5.02 -16.38 8.61
N ILE A 86 5.64 -15.27 8.17
CA ILE A 86 6.31 -15.20 6.87
C ILE A 86 7.79 -15.61 6.92
N ALA A 87 8.40 -15.73 8.11
CA ALA A 87 9.82 -16.01 8.28
C ALA A 87 10.28 -17.31 7.60
N GLY A 88 11.57 -17.36 7.27
CA GLY A 88 12.19 -18.54 6.69
C GLY A 88 11.99 -18.66 5.18
N ARG A 89 11.51 -19.82 4.72
CA ARG A 89 11.41 -20.14 3.27
C ARG A 89 10.45 -19.23 2.50
N PRO A 90 9.25 -18.86 3.01
CA PRO A 90 8.35 -17.96 2.29
C PRO A 90 8.97 -16.59 2.05
N LEU A 91 9.57 -15.98 3.07
CA LEU A 91 10.21 -14.67 2.98
C LEU A 91 11.43 -14.69 2.03
N ARG A 92 12.29 -15.73 2.14
CA ARG A 92 13.45 -15.84 1.25
C ARG A 92 13.04 -15.92 -0.21
N ARG A 93 12.00 -16.69 -0.54
CA ARG A 93 11.50 -16.79 -1.91
C ARG A 93 10.80 -15.51 -2.38
N ALA A 94 10.10 -14.83 -1.49
CA ALA A 94 9.51 -13.51 -1.78
C ALA A 94 10.59 -12.47 -2.10
N LEU A 95 11.66 -12.43 -1.30
CA LEU A 95 12.82 -11.58 -1.55
C LEU A 95 13.50 -11.89 -2.89
N LEU A 96 13.74 -13.16 -3.19
CA LEU A 96 14.30 -13.57 -4.49
C LEU A 96 13.41 -13.18 -5.66
N ALA A 97 12.09 -13.40 -5.54
CA ALA A 97 11.13 -13.01 -6.57
C ALA A 97 11.15 -11.49 -6.79
N TRP A 98 11.18 -10.72 -5.70
CA TRP A 98 11.20 -9.28 -5.77
C TRP A 98 12.53 -8.73 -6.31
N ILE A 99 13.69 -9.30 -5.96
CA ILE A 99 14.98 -8.93 -6.56
C ILE A 99 14.97 -9.16 -8.09
N VAL A 100 14.41 -10.28 -8.54
CA VAL A 100 14.20 -10.53 -9.96
C VAL A 100 13.25 -9.49 -10.57
N SER A 101 12.16 -9.15 -9.88
CA SER A 101 11.24 -8.08 -10.29
C SER A 101 11.96 -6.75 -10.46
N VAL A 102 12.82 -6.36 -9.50
CA VAL A 102 13.61 -5.13 -9.59
C VAL A 102 14.54 -5.16 -10.81
N ALA A 103 15.26 -6.27 -11.00
CA ALA A 103 16.15 -6.41 -12.16
C ALA A 103 15.40 -6.30 -13.48
N VAL A 104 14.26 -7.02 -13.64
CA VAL A 104 13.44 -6.99 -14.85
C VAL A 104 12.79 -5.62 -15.04
N GLY A 105 12.25 -5.01 -13.96
CA GLY A 105 11.63 -3.68 -14.01
C GLY A 105 12.61 -2.60 -14.45
N LEU A 106 13.81 -2.57 -13.85
CA LEU A 106 14.85 -1.61 -14.22
C LEU A 106 15.40 -1.85 -15.63
N LEU A 107 15.53 -3.10 -16.07
CA LEU A 107 15.94 -3.42 -17.44
C LEU A 107 14.90 -2.97 -18.46
N LEU A 108 13.62 -3.26 -18.24
CA LEU A 108 12.55 -2.83 -19.16
C LEU A 108 12.39 -1.31 -19.18
N ALA A 109 12.38 -0.66 -18.02
CA ALA A 109 12.30 0.79 -17.94
C ALA A 109 13.56 1.45 -18.52
N GLY A 110 14.75 0.89 -18.27
CA GLY A 110 16.00 1.36 -18.87
C GLY A 110 16.04 1.22 -20.38
N ALA A 111 15.46 0.15 -20.93
CA ALA A 111 15.34 -0.04 -22.38
C ALA A 111 14.37 0.98 -23.01
N ALA A 112 13.31 1.39 -22.29
CA ALA A 112 12.31 2.33 -22.77
C ALA A 112 12.75 3.81 -22.60
N PHE A 113 13.38 4.14 -21.46
CA PHE A 113 13.65 5.52 -21.04
C PHE A 113 15.16 5.84 -20.90
N GLY A 114 16.03 4.90 -21.26
CA GLY A 114 17.48 5.04 -21.08
C GLY A 114 17.90 4.98 -19.61
N ALA A 115 19.16 5.32 -19.34
CA ALA A 115 19.70 5.42 -17.97
C ALA A 115 19.27 6.77 -17.35
N SER A 116 18.04 6.90 -16.94
CA SER A 116 17.40 8.14 -16.47
C SER A 116 16.71 7.95 -15.12
N GLN A 117 16.40 9.05 -14.45
CA GLN A 117 15.60 9.02 -13.24
C GLN A 117 14.16 8.54 -13.54
N THR A 118 13.63 8.83 -14.73
CA THR A 118 12.38 8.29 -15.24
C THR A 118 12.39 6.76 -15.23
N ALA A 119 13.44 6.14 -15.79
CA ALA A 119 13.58 4.69 -15.81
C ALA A 119 13.64 4.09 -14.40
N LEU A 120 14.31 4.76 -13.47
CA LEU A 120 14.37 4.33 -12.08
C LEU A 120 12.99 4.35 -11.42
N ILE A 121 12.26 5.46 -11.53
CA ILE A 121 10.94 5.61 -10.92
C ILE A 121 9.94 4.63 -11.54
N VAL A 122 9.87 4.56 -12.87
CA VAL A 122 8.98 3.60 -13.57
C VAL A 122 9.35 2.17 -13.22
N GLY A 123 10.64 1.82 -13.25
CA GLY A 123 11.12 0.48 -12.91
C GLY A 123 10.73 0.08 -11.48
N LEU A 124 10.90 0.97 -10.50
CA LEU A 124 10.48 0.73 -9.12
C LEU A 124 8.96 0.62 -8.98
N ALA A 125 8.19 1.49 -9.65
CA ALA A 125 6.73 1.45 -9.64
C ALA A 125 6.21 0.07 -10.09
N LEU A 126 6.82 -0.51 -11.12
CA LEU A 126 6.44 -1.83 -11.64
C LEU A 126 6.73 -2.99 -10.66
N THR A 127 7.53 -2.78 -9.61
CA THR A 127 7.85 -3.82 -8.61
C THR A 127 6.98 -3.79 -7.37
N THR A 128 6.04 -2.84 -7.29
CA THR A 128 5.20 -2.64 -6.11
C THR A 128 4.07 -3.66 -6.02
N THR A 129 3.62 -3.91 -4.80
CA THR A 129 2.41 -4.70 -4.50
C THR A 129 1.57 -3.93 -3.49
N ALA A 130 0.27 -3.81 -3.75
CA ALA A 130 -0.68 -3.19 -2.84
C ALA A 130 -1.25 -4.24 -1.86
N LEU A 131 -0.54 -4.54 -0.78
CA LEU A 131 -0.95 -5.56 0.20
C LEU A 131 -2.31 -5.20 0.82
N GLY A 132 -2.44 -3.98 1.34
CA GLY A 132 -3.65 -3.53 2.03
C GLY A 132 -4.92 -3.56 1.19
N THR A 133 -4.83 -3.43 -0.15
CA THR A 133 -5.99 -3.51 -1.04
C THR A 133 -6.42 -4.95 -1.36
N VAL A 134 -5.48 -5.90 -1.37
CA VAL A 134 -5.74 -7.31 -1.69
C VAL A 134 -6.12 -8.12 -0.45
N LEU A 135 -5.61 -7.72 0.72
CA LEU A 135 -5.79 -8.44 1.98
C LEU A 135 -7.27 -8.65 2.37
N PRO A 136 -8.15 -7.64 2.32
CA PRO A 136 -9.58 -7.82 2.57
C PRO A 136 -10.21 -8.87 1.65
N ILE A 137 -9.89 -8.83 0.35
CA ILE A 137 -10.42 -9.78 -0.65
C ILE A 137 -10.03 -11.22 -0.30
N LEU A 138 -8.80 -11.44 0.16
CA LEU A 138 -8.34 -12.76 0.59
C LEU A 138 -8.91 -13.17 1.94
N ARG A 139 -9.13 -12.23 2.85
CA ARG A 139 -9.78 -12.47 4.14
C ARG A 139 -11.22 -12.94 3.94
N ASP A 140 -11.99 -12.23 3.12
CA ASP A 140 -13.38 -12.58 2.78
C ASP A 140 -13.50 -13.90 2.02
N ALA A 141 -12.50 -14.24 1.21
CA ALA A 141 -12.42 -15.53 0.52
C ALA A 141 -11.93 -16.69 1.43
N GLY A 142 -11.58 -16.43 2.70
CA GLY A 142 -10.98 -17.43 3.61
C GLY A 142 -9.61 -17.93 3.15
N ALA A 143 -8.95 -17.25 2.22
CA ALA A 143 -7.73 -17.69 1.56
C ALA A 143 -6.44 -17.23 2.26
N LEU A 144 -6.55 -16.47 3.33
CA LEU A 144 -5.38 -16.04 4.12
C LEU A 144 -4.75 -17.17 4.91
N GLN A 145 -5.52 -18.20 5.24
CA GLN A 145 -5.00 -19.36 5.97
C GLN A 145 -4.25 -20.32 5.01
N GLY A 146 -3.25 -21.03 5.57
CA GLY A 146 -2.52 -22.03 4.81
C GLY A 146 -1.35 -21.48 3.94
N PRO A 147 -0.78 -22.34 3.08
CA PRO A 147 0.44 -22.04 2.30
C PRO A 147 0.27 -20.87 1.34
N PHE A 148 -0.89 -20.74 0.69
CA PHE A 148 -1.19 -19.65 -0.24
C PHE A 148 -1.15 -18.30 0.47
N GLY A 149 -1.92 -18.17 1.58
CA GLY A 149 -1.97 -16.92 2.34
C GLY A 149 -0.59 -16.52 2.88
N THR A 150 0.16 -17.48 3.43
CA THR A 150 1.54 -17.24 3.92
C THR A 150 2.46 -16.77 2.79
N ARG A 151 2.37 -17.36 1.60
CA ARG A 151 3.19 -16.97 0.45
C ARG A 151 2.80 -15.61 -0.09
N PHE A 152 1.49 -15.31 -0.16
CA PHE A 152 0.99 -14.00 -0.56
C PHE A 152 1.42 -12.91 0.43
N LEU A 153 1.24 -13.14 1.74
CA LEU A 153 1.67 -12.19 2.78
C LEU A 153 3.16 -11.89 2.68
N ALA A 154 4.00 -12.91 2.51
CA ALA A 154 5.44 -12.71 2.33
C ALA A 154 5.74 -11.89 1.06
N SER A 155 5.08 -12.20 -0.06
CA SER A 155 5.29 -11.50 -1.32
C SER A 155 4.78 -10.07 -1.28
N GLY A 156 3.59 -9.85 -0.72
CA GLY A 156 2.99 -8.52 -0.53
C GLY A 156 3.86 -7.64 0.37
N THR A 157 4.27 -8.17 1.53
CA THR A 157 5.17 -7.44 2.45
C THR A 157 6.46 -7.00 1.75
N VAL A 158 7.14 -7.89 1.02
CA VAL A 158 8.37 -7.53 0.31
C VAL A 158 8.10 -6.56 -0.84
N GLY A 159 6.98 -6.74 -1.57
CA GLY A 159 6.59 -5.86 -2.68
C GLY A 159 6.10 -4.48 -2.24
N GLU A 160 5.71 -4.31 -0.99
CA GLU A 160 5.34 -3.01 -0.43
C GLU A 160 6.53 -2.33 0.25
N PHE A 161 7.26 -3.07 1.10
CA PHE A 161 8.39 -2.52 1.85
C PHE A 161 9.66 -2.33 0.99
N GLY A 162 9.96 -3.28 0.10
CA GLY A 162 11.17 -3.25 -0.71
C GLY A 162 11.32 -1.97 -1.55
N PRO A 163 10.29 -1.55 -2.30
CA PRO A 163 10.33 -0.29 -3.06
C PRO A 163 10.56 0.94 -2.18
N ILE A 164 9.94 1.02 -0.98
CA ILE A 164 10.13 2.13 -0.03
C ILE A 164 11.61 2.25 0.37
N VAL A 165 12.27 1.12 0.67
CA VAL A 165 13.69 1.09 0.98
C VAL A 165 14.55 1.54 -0.21
N LEU A 166 14.21 1.08 -1.42
CA LEU A 166 14.95 1.49 -2.62
C LEU A 166 14.73 2.95 -2.99
N ILE A 167 13.51 3.49 -2.80
CA ILE A 167 13.21 4.92 -2.94
C ILE A 167 14.11 5.72 -2.01
N ALA A 168 14.15 5.35 -0.73
CA ALA A 168 14.97 6.02 0.27
C ALA A 168 16.47 5.97 -0.07
N LEU A 169 16.95 4.87 -0.69
CA LEU A 169 18.35 4.72 -1.10
C LEU A 169 18.70 5.47 -2.38
N LEU A 170 17.82 5.43 -3.38
CA LEU A 170 18.16 5.83 -4.75
C LEU A 170 17.66 7.22 -5.12
N LEU A 171 16.60 7.71 -4.45
CA LEU A 171 15.96 8.99 -4.75
C LEU A 171 16.21 10.07 -3.67
N SER A 172 16.92 9.76 -2.58
CA SER A 172 17.18 10.69 -1.47
C SER A 172 18.11 11.88 -1.80
N GLY A 173 18.62 11.97 -3.01
CA GLY A 173 19.53 13.06 -3.44
C GLY A 173 20.92 13.07 -2.77
N TYR A 174 21.19 12.10 -1.92
CA TYR A 174 22.50 11.93 -1.29
C TYR A 174 23.50 11.18 -2.19
N ARG A 175 24.78 11.36 -1.88
CA ARG A 175 25.78 10.40 -2.38
C ARG A 175 25.42 9.00 -1.88
N PRO A 176 25.60 7.94 -2.67
CA PRO A 176 25.13 6.59 -2.32
C PRO A 176 25.60 6.12 -0.93
N LEU A 177 26.81 6.49 -0.54
CA LEU A 177 27.37 6.12 0.78
C LEU A 177 26.65 6.86 1.92
N GLU A 178 26.40 8.17 1.76
CA GLU A 178 25.74 8.97 2.79
C GLU A 178 24.29 8.53 2.99
N GLY A 179 23.54 8.32 1.89
CA GLY A 179 22.16 7.81 1.93
C GLY A 179 22.09 6.42 2.58
N THR A 180 23.03 5.53 2.26
CA THR A 180 23.13 4.21 2.88
C THR A 180 23.40 4.30 4.39
N LEU A 181 24.32 5.17 4.82
CA LEU A 181 24.63 5.35 6.25
C LEU A 181 23.45 5.94 7.02
N LEU A 182 22.73 6.91 6.43
CA LEU A 182 21.52 7.48 7.04
C LEU A 182 20.41 6.43 7.16
N LEU A 183 20.19 5.63 6.12
CA LEU A 183 19.21 4.55 6.15
C LEU A 183 19.59 3.48 7.18
N LEU A 184 20.85 3.07 7.25
CA LEU A 184 21.32 2.16 8.30
C LEU A 184 21.16 2.76 9.69
N GLY A 185 21.44 4.05 9.87
CA GLY A 185 21.19 4.78 11.11
C GLY A 185 19.72 4.79 11.49
N PHE A 186 18.84 5.05 10.53
CA PHE A 186 17.38 4.99 10.74
C PHE A 186 16.93 3.59 11.14
N PHE A 187 17.36 2.54 10.41
CA PHE A 187 17.01 1.16 10.76
C PHE A 187 17.62 0.72 12.10
N ALA A 188 18.80 1.19 12.46
CA ALA A 188 19.37 0.93 13.78
C ALA A 188 18.53 1.58 14.88
N LEU A 189 18.08 2.83 14.68
CA LEU A 189 17.20 3.54 15.61
C LEU A 189 15.83 2.84 15.71
N ALA A 190 15.21 2.53 14.58
CA ALA A 190 13.93 1.82 14.52
C ALA A 190 14.03 0.41 15.13
N GLY A 191 15.12 -0.32 14.82
CA GLY A 191 15.42 -1.63 15.39
C GLY A 191 15.65 -1.58 16.91
N LEU A 192 16.37 -0.56 17.41
CA LEU A 192 16.52 -0.33 18.86
C LEU A 192 15.18 -0.01 19.51
N ALA A 193 14.36 0.83 18.89
CA ALA A 193 13.00 1.12 19.35
C ALA A 193 12.14 -0.14 19.38
N ALA A 194 12.17 -0.96 18.32
CA ALA A 194 11.48 -2.24 18.24
C ALA A 194 11.96 -3.21 19.34
N TRP A 195 13.27 -3.37 19.49
CA TRP A 195 13.83 -4.21 20.55
C TRP A 195 13.47 -3.71 21.96
N ARG A 196 13.45 -2.38 22.16
CA ARG A 196 12.99 -1.80 23.42
C ARG A 196 11.48 -2.04 23.64
N ALA A 197 10.71 -1.96 22.59
CA ALA A 197 9.26 -2.17 22.61
C ALA A 197 8.87 -3.63 22.90
N THR A 198 9.71 -4.62 22.52
CA THR A 198 9.48 -6.05 22.86
C THR A 198 9.79 -6.36 24.33
N ARG A 199 10.48 -5.46 25.05
CA ARG A 199 10.66 -5.65 26.50
C ARG A 199 9.38 -5.30 27.25
N PRO A 200 9.04 -6.04 28.31
CA PRO A 200 7.83 -5.77 29.06
C PRO A 200 7.82 -4.32 29.54
N PRO A 201 6.74 -3.56 29.25
CA PRO A 201 6.60 -2.21 29.77
C PRO A 201 6.55 -2.21 31.28
N SER A 202 6.80 -1.08 31.91
CA SER A 202 6.57 -0.97 33.35
C SER A 202 5.12 -1.36 33.65
N GLU A 203 4.89 -2.09 34.74
CA GLU A 203 3.54 -2.53 35.16
C GLU A 203 2.52 -1.37 35.20
N ARG A 204 2.99 -0.15 35.48
CA ARG A 204 2.15 1.05 35.48
C ARG A 204 1.65 1.41 34.09
N LEU A 205 2.54 1.39 33.08
CA LEU A 205 2.18 1.71 31.69
C LEU A 205 1.24 0.65 31.12
N GLY A 206 1.52 -0.64 31.34
CA GLY A 206 0.64 -1.72 30.90
C GLY A 206 -0.76 -1.64 31.51
N ARG A 207 -0.87 -1.32 32.81
CA ARG A 207 -2.17 -1.10 33.48
C ARG A 207 -2.91 0.12 32.93
N LEU A 208 -2.21 1.23 32.65
CA LEU A 208 -2.81 2.42 32.08
C LEU A 208 -3.32 2.18 30.65
N LEU A 209 -2.56 1.49 29.81
CA LEU A 209 -2.98 1.13 28.46
C LEU A 209 -4.27 0.30 28.49
N ARG A 210 -4.32 -0.77 29.31
CA ARG A 210 -5.53 -1.60 29.47
C ARG A 210 -6.72 -0.81 30.02
N ALA A 211 -6.52 -0.04 31.08
CA ALA A 211 -7.58 0.72 31.69
C ALA A 211 -8.18 1.80 30.78
N THR A 212 -7.42 2.24 29.77
CA THR A 212 -7.84 3.32 28.87
C THR A 212 -8.31 2.83 27.49
N LEU A 213 -8.12 1.56 27.14
CA LEU A 213 -8.59 1.01 25.86
C LEU A 213 -10.11 1.18 25.68
N GLY A 214 -10.90 0.78 26.67
CA GLY A 214 -12.36 0.95 26.65
C GLY A 214 -12.87 2.33 27.08
N SER A 215 -11.98 3.30 27.37
CA SER A 215 -12.36 4.65 27.84
C SER A 215 -12.17 5.72 26.76
N SER A 216 -12.73 6.91 27.00
CA SER A 216 -12.52 8.09 26.14
C SER A 216 -11.06 8.56 26.07
N ALA A 217 -10.18 8.08 26.96
CA ALA A 217 -8.77 8.45 26.97
C ALA A 217 -8.00 7.91 25.75
N GLN A 218 -8.37 6.70 25.25
CA GLN A 218 -7.81 6.09 24.03
C GLN A 218 -6.26 6.17 23.95
N LEU A 219 -5.58 5.87 25.07
CA LEU A 219 -4.13 6.10 25.20
C LEU A 219 -3.33 5.31 24.16
N ALA A 220 -3.77 4.07 23.84
CA ALA A 220 -3.10 3.24 22.86
C ALA A 220 -3.12 3.88 21.44
N VAL A 221 -4.27 4.38 21.00
CA VAL A 221 -4.41 5.08 19.71
C VAL A 221 -3.54 6.35 19.69
N ARG A 222 -3.55 7.14 20.79
CA ARG A 222 -2.69 8.33 20.90
C ARG A 222 -1.21 7.97 20.83
N LEU A 223 -0.79 6.88 21.46
CA LEU A 223 0.59 6.40 21.40
C LEU A 223 0.97 5.95 19.98
N CYS A 224 0.08 5.24 19.28
CA CYS A 224 0.30 4.85 17.88
C CYS A 224 0.49 6.10 17.00
N MET A 225 -0.41 7.08 17.11
CA MET A 225 -0.32 8.33 16.34
C MET A 225 0.94 9.13 16.70
N LEU A 226 1.26 9.24 17.99
CA LEU A 226 2.49 9.92 18.44
C LEU A 226 3.74 9.25 17.85
N LEU A 227 3.82 7.93 17.89
CA LEU A 227 4.96 7.19 17.36
C LEU A 227 5.04 7.32 15.84
N THR A 228 3.90 7.30 15.15
CA THR A 228 3.83 7.51 13.70
C THR A 228 4.37 8.88 13.34
N VAL A 229 3.83 9.95 13.93
CA VAL A 229 4.28 11.32 13.64
C VAL A 229 5.75 11.53 14.05
N LEU A 230 6.19 10.96 15.17
CA LEU A 230 7.58 11.04 15.62
C LEU A 230 8.53 10.38 14.60
N LEU A 231 8.25 9.17 14.14
CA LEU A 231 9.13 8.48 13.20
C LEU A 231 9.07 9.07 11.78
N VAL A 232 7.92 9.58 11.36
CA VAL A 232 7.79 10.40 10.15
C VAL A 232 8.67 11.64 10.25
N TRP A 233 8.61 12.36 11.36
CA TRP A 233 9.44 13.54 11.60
C TRP A 233 10.94 13.20 11.65
N VAL A 234 11.32 12.10 12.31
CA VAL A 234 12.71 11.61 12.33
C VAL A 234 13.19 11.27 10.91
N ALA A 235 12.41 10.51 10.13
CA ALA A 235 12.77 10.18 8.76
C ALA A 235 12.93 11.46 7.92
N ALA A 236 11.98 12.38 7.98
CA ALA A 236 12.04 13.66 7.27
C ALA A 236 13.24 14.52 7.72
N SER A 237 13.57 14.54 9.02
CA SER A 237 14.74 15.25 9.56
C SER A 237 16.06 14.66 9.05
N MET A 238 16.07 13.35 8.77
CA MET A 238 17.19 12.66 8.12
C MET A 238 17.12 12.75 6.59
N ARG A 239 16.18 13.52 6.03
CA ARG A 239 15.88 13.64 4.59
C ARG A 239 15.61 12.28 3.94
N LEU A 240 15.10 11.34 4.69
CA LEU A 240 14.53 10.09 4.19
C LEU A 240 13.05 10.28 3.89
N ASP A 241 12.49 9.38 3.08
CA ASP A 241 11.07 9.43 2.80
C ASP A 241 10.23 9.24 4.07
N ALA A 242 9.22 10.08 4.25
CA ALA A 242 8.30 10.06 5.40
C ALA A 242 7.56 8.72 5.55
N LEU A 243 7.30 8.04 4.43
CA LEU A 243 6.61 6.74 4.40
C LEU A 243 7.39 5.66 5.13
N LEU A 244 8.73 5.71 5.07
CA LEU A 244 9.59 4.79 5.82
C LEU A 244 9.38 4.94 7.33
N GLY A 245 9.23 6.18 7.81
CA GLY A 245 8.95 6.47 9.21
C GLY A 245 7.60 5.92 9.67
N ALA A 246 6.55 6.17 8.90
CA ALA A 246 5.20 5.70 9.18
C ALA A 246 5.14 4.16 9.18
N PHE A 247 5.73 3.52 8.18
CA PHE A 247 5.83 2.07 8.09
C PHE A 247 6.58 1.46 9.29
N ALA A 248 7.74 2.00 9.64
CA ALA A 248 8.51 1.54 10.80
C ALA A 248 7.71 1.68 12.12
N ALA A 249 6.93 2.75 12.27
CA ALA A 249 6.04 2.92 13.41
C ALA A 249 5.02 1.77 13.51
N GLY A 250 4.38 1.41 12.39
CA GLY A 250 3.45 0.28 12.33
C GLY A 250 4.10 -1.03 12.77
N VAL A 251 5.28 -1.35 12.23
CA VAL A 251 6.05 -2.55 12.60
C VAL A 251 6.39 -2.56 14.10
N ILE A 252 6.85 -1.44 14.66
CA ILE A 252 7.21 -1.33 16.08
C ILE A 252 5.99 -1.57 16.97
N VAL A 253 4.86 -0.93 16.64
CA VAL A 253 3.60 -1.10 17.39
C VAL A 253 3.12 -2.54 17.31
N ARG A 254 3.16 -3.17 16.13
CA ARG A 254 2.81 -4.59 15.96
C ARG A 254 3.65 -5.49 16.86
N LEU A 255 4.98 -5.33 16.83
CA LEU A 255 5.89 -6.10 17.68
C LEU A 255 5.64 -5.88 19.16
N MET A 256 5.36 -4.64 19.56
CA MET A 256 5.05 -4.30 20.95
C MET A 256 3.79 -4.99 21.43
N LEU A 257 2.71 -4.92 20.66
CA LEU A 257 1.41 -5.46 21.03
C LEU A 257 1.41 -7.00 21.00
N THR A 258 1.91 -7.60 19.93
CA THR A 258 1.90 -9.07 19.82
C THR A 258 2.79 -9.75 20.87
N THR A 259 3.86 -9.11 21.33
CA THR A 259 4.78 -9.68 22.33
C THR A 259 4.29 -9.46 23.76
N ASN A 260 3.75 -8.29 24.07
CA ASN A 260 3.45 -7.91 25.45
C ASN A 260 1.95 -7.90 25.77
N HIS A 261 1.09 -7.70 24.77
CA HIS A 261 -0.35 -7.47 24.93
C HIS A 261 -1.17 -8.07 23.79
N PRO A 262 -1.09 -9.40 23.54
CA PRO A 262 -1.75 -10.02 22.38
C PRO A 262 -3.27 -9.89 22.42
N GLU A 263 -3.89 -9.83 23.61
CA GLU A 263 -5.34 -9.66 23.77
C GLU A 263 -5.83 -8.27 23.36
N GLU A 264 -4.98 -7.24 23.53
CA GLU A 264 -5.30 -5.87 23.16
C GLU A 264 -4.94 -5.54 21.71
N ALA A 265 -4.17 -6.39 21.03
CA ALA A 265 -3.70 -6.13 19.67
C ALA A 265 -4.85 -5.95 18.67
N GLU A 266 -5.87 -6.82 18.71
CA GLU A 266 -7.05 -6.76 17.85
C GLU A 266 -7.89 -5.51 18.10
N GLU A 267 -8.03 -5.09 19.37
CA GLU A 267 -8.78 -3.88 19.72
C GLU A 267 -8.08 -2.62 19.22
N VAL A 268 -6.75 -2.55 19.38
CA VAL A 268 -5.95 -1.42 18.86
C VAL A 268 -5.99 -1.39 17.34
N GLU A 269 -5.85 -2.55 16.67
CA GLU A 269 -5.98 -2.69 15.21
C GLU A 269 -7.32 -2.15 14.74
N SER A 270 -8.44 -2.60 15.31
CA SER A 270 -9.78 -2.16 14.96
C SER A 270 -9.98 -0.63 15.11
N LYS A 271 -9.37 -0.02 16.14
CA LYS A 271 -9.45 1.43 16.36
C LYS A 271 -8.59 2.21 15.37
N MET A 272 -7.42 1.69 15.03
CA MET A 272 -6.56 2.29 14.01
C MET A 272 -7.18 2.14 12.62
N ASP A 273 -7.82 1.00 12.32
CA ASP A 273 -8.62 0.79 11.11
C ASP A 273 -9.77 1.81 11.02
N ALA A 274 -10.51 2.02 12.10
CA ALA A 274 -11.60 2.99 12.13
C ALA A 274 -11.12 4.43 11.87
N LEU A 275 -9.97 4.82 12.42
CA LEU A 275 -9.38 6.14 12.17
C LEU A 275 -8.81 6.23 10.74
N GLY A 276 -8.14 5.18 10.28
CA GLY A 276 -7.51 5.11 8.97
C GLY A 276 -8.55 5.01 7.87
N PHE A 277 -9.17 3.86 7.72
CA PHE A 277 -10.13 3.59 6.65
C PHE A 277 -11.48 4.29 6.84
N GLY A 278 -11.82 4.72 8.07
CA GLY A 278 -13.03 5.49 8.35
C GLY A 278 -12.92 6.98 8.05
N PHE A 279 -11.72 7.55 7.96
CA PHE A 279 -11.58 9.00 7.80
C PHE A 279 -10.36 9.41 6.96
N LEU A 280 -9.13 9.14 7.39
CA LEU A 280 -7.93 9.76 6.81
C LEU A 280 -7.52 9.14 5.47
N ILE A 281 -7.57 7.83 5.33
CA ILE A 281 -7.17 7.12 4.10
C ILE A 281 -8.10 7.45 2.92
N PRO A 282 -9.44 7.52 3.09
CA PRO A 282 -10.33 8.01 2.04
C PRO A 282 -10.01 9.41 1.55
N LEU A 283 -9.62 10.34 2.44
CA LEU A 283 -9.18 11.66 2.03
C LEU A 283 -7.96 11.60 1.09
N PHE A 284 -6.98 10.76 1.42
CA PHE A 284 -5.81 10.53 0.57
C PHE A 284 -6.22 10.03 -0.81
N PHE A 285 -7.11 9.04 -0.91
CA PHE A 285 -7.51 8.49 -2.21
C PHE A 285 -8.34 9.47 -3.03
N VAL A 286 -9.28 10.20 -2.42
CA VAL A 286 -10.04 11.24 -3.14
C VAL A 286 -9.10 12.35 -3.63
N MET A 287 -8.17 12.83 -2.77
CA MET A 287 -7.19 13.83 -3.19
C MET A 287 -6.22 13.33 -4.26
N THR A 288 -5.88 12.04 -4.25
CA THR A 288 -5.14 11.40 -5.35
C THR A 288 -5.91 11.54 -6.68
N GLY A 289 -7.23 11.34 -6.64
CA GLY A 289 -8.09 11.55 -7.80
C GLY A 289 -8.15 13.02 -8.24
N VAL A 290 -8.23 13.96 -7.31
CA VAL A 290 -8.21 15.41 -7.60
C VAL A 290 -6.92 15.83 -8.28
N ARG A 291 -5.78 15.28 -7.85
CA ARG A 291 -4.44 15.53 -8.43
C ARG A 291 -4.21 14.79 -9.76
N PHE A 292 -5.08 13.84 -10.11
CA PHE A 292 -4.92 13.02 -11.31
C PHE A 292 -5.12 13.85 -12.59
N ASP A 293 -4.11 13.89 -13.45
CA ASP A 293 -4.16 14.64 -14.71
C ASP A 293 -4.88 13.84 -15.83
N LEU A 294 -6.20 13.74 -15.70
CA LEU A 294 -7.04 13.09 -16.71
C LEU A 294 -6.94 13.77 -18.08
N ARG A 295 -6.72 15.10 -18.11
CA ARG A 295 -6.61 15.84 -19.39
C ARG A 295 -5.33 15.46 -20.12
N ALA A 296 -4.20 15.39 -19.42
CA ALA A 296 -2.94 14.93 -20.01
C ALA A 296 -3.08 13.49 -20.55
N LEU A 297 -3.73 12.60 -19.81
CA LEU A 297 -3.96 11.22 -20.23
C LEU A 297 -4.82 11.13 -21.51
N LEU A 298 -5.91 11.90 -21.58
CA LEU A 298 -6.86 11.83 -22.72
C LEU A 298 -6.39 12.60 -23.93
N SER A 299 -5.54 13.61 -23.77
CA SER A 299 -5.01 14.42 -24.88
C SER A 299 -3.86 13.75 -25.62
N ASP A 300 -3.20 12.78 -25.00
CA ASP A 300 -2.09 12.03 -25.60
C ASP A 300 -2.47 10.57 -25.88
N PRO A 301 -2.66 10.19 -27.17
CA PRO A 301 -2.95 8.80 -27.53
C PRO A 301 -1.87 7.80 -27.07
N VAL A 302 -0.61 8.25 -26.95
CA VAL A 302 0.48 7.39 -26.47
C VAL A 302 0.31 7.14 -24.97
N ALA A 303 -0.02 8.16 -24.18
CA ALA A 303 -0.30 8.02 -22.76
C ALA A 303 -1.46 7.04 -22.51
N LEU A 304 -2.53 7.14 -23.29
CA LEU A 304 -3.67 6.22 -23.20
C LEU A 304 -3.28 4.78 -23.53
N LEU A 305 -2.43 4.56 -24.55
CA LEU A 305 -1.90 3.25 -24.91
C LEU A 305 -0.95 2.70 -23.83
N LEU A 306 -0.23 3.56 -23.14
CA LEU A 306 0.67 3.13 -22.06
C LEU A 306 -0.08 2.52 -20.87
N VAL A 307 -1.35 2.85 -20.63
CA VAL A 307 -2.15 2.26 -19.54
C VAL A 307 -2.21 0.72 -19.64
N PRO A 308 -2.68 0.10 -20.71
CA PRO A 308 -2.65 -1.35 -20.83
C PRO A 308 -1.23 -1.93 -20.93
N VAL A 309 -0.26 -1.18 -21.45
CA VAL A 309 1.15 -1.59 -21.48
C VAL A 309 1.72 -1.70 -20.07
N PHE A 310 1.48 -0.70 -19.20
CA PHE A 310 1.91 -0.75 -17.81
C PHE A 310 1.16 -1.81 -17.00
N LEU A 311 -0.13 -2.03 -17.27
CA LEU A 311 -0.86 -3.13 -16.65
C LEU A 311 -0.23 -4.50 -16.99
N ALA A 312 0.13 -4.71 -18.25
CA ALA A 312 0.87 -5.90 -18.68
C ALA A 312 2.28 -5.96 -18.06
N ALA A 313 2.95 -4.81 -17.95
CA ALA A 313 4.26 -4.72 -17.30
C ALA A 313 4.20 -5.06 -15.80
N PHE A 314 3.17 -4.64 -15.04
CA PHE A 314 2.96 -5.10 -13.65
C PHE A 314 2.88 -6.62 -13.57
N LEU A 315 2.12 -7.25 -14.48
CA LEU A 315 2.01 -8.71 -14.51
C LEU A 315 3.35 -9.40 -14.82
N VAL A 316 4.08 -8.91 -15.82
CA VAL A 316 5.37 -9.50 -16.23
C VAL A 316 6.45 -9.28 -15.18
N VAL A 317 6.59 -8.02 -14.72
CA VAL A 317 7.68 -7.62 -13.81
C VAL A 317 7.44 -8.15 -12.41
N ARG A 318 6.21 -8.03 -11.88
CA ARG A 318 5.91 -8.40 -10.50
C ARG A 318 5.26 -9.78 -10.39
N GLY A 319 4.27 -10.07 -11.23
CA GLY A 319 3.57 -11.35 -11.23
C GLY A 319 4.44 -12.51 -11.76
N GLY A 320 5.21 -12.29 -12.81
CA GLY A 320 6.03 -13.31 -13.45
C GLY A 320 7.02 -14.01 -12.51
N PRO A 321 7.89 -13.29 -11.80
CA PRO A 321 8.80 -13.87 -10.83
C PRO A 321 8.09 -14.64 -9.69
N ASP A 322 6.98 -14.11 -9.18
CA ASP A 322 6.19 -14.82 -8.16
C ASP A 322 5.57 -16.11 -8.69
N TYR A 323 5.07 -16.11 -9.94
CA TYR A 323 4.57 -17.32 -10.59
C TYR A 323 5.66 -18.40 -10.72
N LEU A 324 6.84 -18.00 -11.19
CA LEU A 324 7.94 -18.92 -11.45
C LEU A 324 8.56 -19.48 -10.16
N LEU A 325 8.79 -18.61 -9.18
CA LEU A 325 9.45 -18.96 -7.91
C LEU A 325 8.51 -19.56 -6.86
N SER A 326 7.21 -19.62 -7.13
CA SER A 326 6.25 -20.37 -6.30
C SER A 326 6.18 -21.86 -6.65
N LYS A 327 6.89 -22.31 -7.70
CA LYS A 327 6.99 -23.73 -8.05
C LYS A 327 7.60 -24.53 -6.90
N GLY A 328 6.87 -25.52 -6.40
CA GLY A 328 7.27 -26.35 -5.26
C GLY A 328 6.86 -25.82 -3.88
N ASP A 329 6.23 -24.64 -3.80
CA ASP A 329 5.57 -24.15 -2.58
C ASP A 329 4.06 -24.22 -2.71
N LEU A 330 3.54 -23.98 -3.93
CA LEU A 330 2.11 -23.94 -4.21
C LEU A 330 1.74 -24.94 -5.31
N PRO A 331 0.54 -25.52 -5.21
CA PRO A 331 -0.06 -26.27 -6.31
C PRO A 331 -0.15 -25.45 -7.59
N GLY A 332 -0.15 -26.12 -8.75
CA GLY A 332 -0.17 -25.44 -10.04
C GLY A 332 -1.32 -24.45 -10.21
N GLY A 333 -2.51 -24.79 -9.74
CA GLY A 333 -3.69 -23.95 -9.80
C GLY A 333 -3.64 -22.69 -8.94
N GLN A 334 -2.78 -22.62 -7.93
CA GLN A 334 -2.66 -21.48 -7.01
C GLN A 334 -1.58 -20.47 -7.43
N ARG A 335 -0.71 -20.80 -8.39
CA ARG A 335 0.40 -19.92 -8.82
C ARG A 335 -0.06 -18.71 -9.62
N ALA A 336 -1.02 -18.89 -10.55
CA ALA A 336 -1.57 -17.78 -11.31
C ALA A 336 -2.36 -16.78 -10.43
N PRO A 337 -3.23 -17.21 -9.50
CA PRO A 337 -3.79 -16.32 -8.47
C PRO A 337 -2.75 -15.51 -7.70
N LEU A 338 -1.67 -16.16 -7.24
CA LEU A 338 -0.58 -15.45 -6.54
C LEU A 338 0.04 -14.36 -7.41
N ALA A 339 0.38 -14.69 -8.67
CA ALA A 339 0.99 -13.74 -9.60
C ALA A 339 0.09 -12.53 -9.87
N LEU A 340 -1.21 -12.76 -10.09
CA LEU A 340 -2.18 -11.69 -10.32
C LEU A 340 -2.30 -10.78 -9.09
N MET A 341 -2.47 -11.35 -7.92
CA MET A 341 -2.61 -10.59 -6.68
C MET A 341 -1.32 -9.85 -6.29
N SER A 342 -0.15 -10.44 -6.52
CA SER A 342 1.14 -9.77 -6.28
C SER A 342 1.40 -8.62 -7.26
N ALA A 343 0.85 -8.66 -8.46
CA ALA A 343 0.95 -7.62 -9.47
C ALA A 343 -0.05 -6.47 -9.30
N THR A 344 -0.90 -6.54 -8.28
CA THR A 344 -1.81 -5.45 -7.92
C THR A 344 -1.02 -4.34 -7.26
N ALA A 345 -1.09 -3.12 -7.80
CA ALA A 345 -0.28 -1.98 -7.37
C ALA A 345 -1.13 -0.71 -7.38
N LEU A 346 -1.09 0.12 -6.34
CA LEU A 346 -1.71 1.45 -6.37
C LEU A 346 -1.05 2.44 -5.40
N PRO A 347 -1.05 2.29 -4.06
CA PRO A 347 -0.62 3.38 -3.18
C PRO A 347 0.81 3.86 -3.47
N LEU A 348 1.76 2.94 -3.58
CA LEU A 348 3.16 3.29 -3.85
C LEU A 348 3.39 3.80 -5.29
N VAL A 349 2.58 3.39 -6.26
CA VAL A 349 2.65 3.96 -7.61
C VAL A 349 2.26 5.44 -7.58
N VAL A 350 1.21 5.79 -6.84
CA VAL A 350 0.80 7.20 -6.65
C VAL A 350 1.93 8.01 -6.02
N VAL A 351 2.56 7.49 -4.98
CA VAL A 351 3.71 8.15 -4.32
C VAL A 351 4.88 8.32 -5.27
N LEU A 352 5.27 7.26 -5.98
CA LEU A 352 6.37 7.30 -6.94
C LEU A 352 6.11 8.28 -8.09
N THR A 353 4.88 8.36 -8.57
CA THR A 353 4.51 9.34 -9.60
C THR A 353 4.52 10.76 -9.07
N ALA A 354 4.11 11.01 -7.82
CA ALA A 354 4.21 12.31 -7.18
C ALA A 354 5.68 12.75 -7.06
N ILE A 355 6.56 11.89 -6.53
CA ILE A 355 8.02 12.14 -6.48
C ILE A 355 8.57 12.39 -7.87
N GLY A 356 8.13 11.64 -8.88
CA GLY A 356 8.56 11.81 -10.26
C GLY A 356 8.17 13.15 -10.85
N GLN A 357 6.98 13.65 -10.54
CA GLN A 357 6.51 14.98 -10.97
C GLN A 357 7.25 16.11 -10.24
N GLU A 358 7.41 16.00 -8.92
CA GLU A 358 8.14 16.99 -8.11
C GLU A 358 9.61 17.13 -8.54
N THR A 359 10.25 16.03 -8.92
CA THR A 359 11.64 16.03 -9.40
C THR A 359 11.77 16.35 -10.89
N GLY A 360 10.66 16.52 -11.62
CA GLY A 360 10.66 16.72 -13.07
C GLY A 360 11.07 15.47 -13.87
N ALA A 361 11.14 14.31 -13.25
CA ALA A 361 11.50 13.04 -13.90
C ALA A 361 10.32 12.42 -14.67
N LEU A 362 9.08 12.73 -14.28
CA LEU A 362 7.87 12.29 -14.96
C LEU A 362 7.03 13.51 -15.34
N ASP A 363 6.50 13.49 -16.55
CA ASP A 363 5.46 14.43 -16.96
C ASP A 363 4.06 13.96 -16.50
N GLY A 364 3.06 14.83 -16.66
CA GLY A 364 1.68 14.54 -16.24
C GLY A 364 1.08 13.37 -17.00
N ALA A 365 1.38 13.19 -18.27
CA ALA A 365 0.83 12.13 -19.11
C ALA A 365 1.36 10.76 -18.72
N LEU A 366 2.67 10.63 -18.50
CA LEU A 366 3.30 9.38 -18.07
C LEU A 366 2.87 9.00 -16.65
N SER A 367 2.81 9.99 -15.74
CA SER A 367 2.30 9.79 -14.37
C SER A 367 0.86 9.31 -14.38
N ALA A 368 -0.03 9.95 -15.17
CA ALA A 368 -1.42 9.54 -15.29
C ALA A 368 -1.57 8.15 -15.90
N SER A 369 -0.70 7.77 -16.85
CA SER A 369 -0.68 6.42 -17.43
C SER A 369 -0.33 5.35 -16.40
N LEU A 370 0.68 5.60 -15.56
CA LEU A 370 1.09 4.68 -14.49
C LEU A 370 0.00 4.54 -13.42
N VAL A 371 -0.57 5.66 -12.95
CA VAL A 371 -1.65 5.63 -11.95
C VAL A 371 -2.90 4.98 -12.54
N GLY A 372 -3.27 5.27 -13.78
CA GLY A 372 -4.38 4.62 -14.48
C GLY A 372 -4.20 3.11 -14.59
N ALA A 373 -3.00 2.64 -14.93
CA ALA A 373 -2.66 1.21 -14.95
C ALA A 373 -2.73 0.58 -13.56
N ALA A 374 -2.28 1.29 -12.52
CA ALA A 374 -2.36 0.84 -11.14
C ALA A 374 -3.82 0.74 -10.67
N MET A 375 -4.69 1.70 -10.98
CA MET A 375 -6.13 1.63 -10.72
C MET A 375 -6.77 0.42 -11.40
N LEU A 376 -6.46 0.18 -12.69
CA LEU A 376 -6.93 -1.01 -13.41
C LEU A 376 -6.40 -2.30 -12.80
N SER A 377 -5.16 -2.31 -12.29
CA SER A 377 -4.59 -3.48 -11.63
C SER A 377 -5.39 -3.88 -10.39
N VAL A 378 -5.77 -2.91 -9.54
CA VAL A 378 -6.61 -3.13 -8.34
C VAL A 378 -8.02 -3.59 -8.73
N LEU A 379 -8.57 -3.04 -9.80
CA LEU A 379 -9.91 -3.37 -10.27
C LEU A 379 -10.00 -4.78 -10.89
N VAL A 380 -8.98 -5.20 -11.66
CA VAL A 380 -9.06 -6.41 -12.48
C VAL A 380 -8.32 -7.60 -11.86
N LEU A 381 -7.07 -7.39 -11.41
CA LEU A 381 -6.20 -8.51 -11.07
C LEU A 381 -6.65 -9.32 -9.86
N PRO A 382 -7.08 -8.72 -8.72
CA PRO A 382 -7.57 -9.47 -7.57
C PRO A 382 -8.87 -10.23 -7.88
N GLN A 383 -9.74 -9.66 -8.73
CA GLN A 383 -11.00 -10.30 -9.12
C GLN A 383 -10.73 -11.59 -9.91
N VAL A 384 -9.89 -11.48 -10.95
CA VAL A 384 -9.49 -12.64 -11.76
C VAL A 384 -8.74 -13.65 -10.89
N GLY A 385 -7.81 -13.19 -10.05
CA GLY A 385 -7.07 -14.01 -9.10
C GLY A 385 -7.99 -14.77 -8.14
N GLY A 386 -8.99 -14.08 -7.57
CA GLY A 386 -9.99 -14.68 -6.68
C GLY A 386 -10.87 -15.75 -7.36
N VAL A 387 -11.28 -15.51 -8.62
CA VAL A 387 -12.03 -16.52 -9.39
C VAL A 387 -11.18 -17.77 -9.66
N LEU A 388 -9.94 -17.59 -10.08
CA LEU A 388 -9.02 -18.69 -10.32
C LEU A 388 -8.71 -19.48 -9.05
N LEU A 389 -8.53 -18.79 -7.92
CA LEU A 389 -8.26 -19.42 -6.62
C LEU A 389 -9.44 -20.28 -6.17
N ARG A 390 -10.67 -19.79 -6.31
CA ARG A 390 -11.88 -20.58 -6.00
C ARG A 390 -12.02 -21.80 -6.91
N ARG A 391 -11.66 -21.69 -8.19
CA ARG A 391 -11.65 -22.84 -9.12
C ARG A 391 -10.61 -23.88 -8.71
N ALA A 392 -9.42 -23.46 -8.32
CA ALA A 392 -8.37 -24.35 -7.85
C ALA A 392 -8.80 -25.12 -6.59
N ALA A 393 -9.40 -24.43 -5.60
CA ALA A 393 -9.90 -25.06 -4.38
C ALA A 393 -11.01 -26.10 -4.65
N ARG A 394 -11.90 -25.82 -5.60
CA ARG A 394 -12.95 -26.80 -6.02
C ARG A 394 -12.37 -28.03 -6.70
N ALA A 395 -11.34 -27.86 -7.52
CA ALA A 395 -10.68 -28.97 -8.19
C ALA A 395 -9.95 -29.89 -7.18
N GLU A 396 -9.31 -29.31 -6.17
CA GLU A 396 -8.65 -30.06 -5.08
C GLU A 396 -9.67 -30.86 -4.23
N ASN A 397 -10.82 -30.26 -3.90
CA ASN A 397 -11.88 -30.92 -3.14
C ASN A 397 -12.66 -31.98 -3.94
N GLY A 398 -12.78 -31.82 -5.26
CA GLY A 398 -13.45 -32.79 -6.14
C GLY A 398 -12.61 -34.02 -6.50
N THR A 399 -11.32 -34.00 -6.19
CA THR A 399 -10.38 -35.13 -6.37
C THR A 399 -10.13 -35.92 -5.07
N ALA A 400 -10.74 -35.52 -3.93
CA ALA A 400 -10.69 -36.29 -2.71
C ALA A 400 -11.58 -37.55 -2.88
N PRO A 401 -11.06 -38.80 -2.67
CA PRO A 401 -11.89 -39.99 -2.71
C PRO A 401 -13.00 -39.87 -1.68
N SER A 402 -14.24 -40.23 -2.08
CA SER A 402 -15.35 -40.30 -1.12
C SER A 402 -14.96 -41.24 0.03
N PRO A 403 -15.20 -40.91 1.30
CA PRO A 403 -14.96 -41.83 2.40
C PRO A 403 -16.01 -42.93 2.36
N GLY A 404 -15.79 -43.94 1.53
CA GLY A 404 -16.77 -45.04 1.38
C GLY A 404 -16.59 -45.92 0.17
N ASP A 405 -15.34 -46.20 -0.32
CA ASP A 405 -15.05 -47.34 -1.19
C ASP A 405 -14.06 -48.29 -0.53
#